data_2e0a2e204412c34396333739060b3490
#
_entry.id   2e0a2e204412c34396333739060b3490
#
_cell.length_a   1.000
_cell.length_b   1.000
_cell.length_c   1.000
_cell.angle_alpha   90.00
_cell.angle_beta   90.00
_cell.angle_gamma   90.00
#
_symmetry.space_group_name_H-M   'P 1'
#
loop_
_entity.id
_entity.type
_entity.pdbx_description
1 polymer ?
#
loop_
_entity_poly.entity_id
_entity_poly.type
_entity_poly.pdbx_seq_one_letter_code
_entity_poly.pdbx_strand_id
1 'polypeptide(L)'
;MAKKGGSKQKKMDTRVNFTPMVDMMMLLITFFMLCTTLSKPQAMQLTMPSNDENMTKEDKSVTKASYTITLFLGAEDKIYYVEGLPDYENPECIKETTWGKDGVRDLLIKHVTEDGFSPVAKVLMAKKKLDEKKNTLGDKFKKEDYEKELSDIRNGKSEEFIAEFGENGMQTLTVIIKPTDVSTYNNMVQALDEMLICSIGKYVIDKVNEDDEKLLGLKGIKYSNDK
;
A
#
# COMPACT_ATOMS: atom_id res chain seq x y z
N MET A 1 -85.98 10.80 49.11
CA MET A 1 -85.45 11.23 47.79
C MET A 1 -83.92 10.92 47.77
N ALA A 2 -83.50 9.85 47.11
CA ALA A 2 -82.13 9.44 47.08
C ALA A 2 -81.48 10.00 45.80
N LYS A 3 -80.40 10.83 45.97
CA LYS A 3 -79.67 11.51 44.93
C LYS A 3 -78.58 10.57 44.43
N LYS A 4 -78.79 10.00 43.23
CA LYS A 4 -77.92 9.11 42.53
C LYS A 4 -76.66 9.85 42.07
N GLY A 5 -75.50 9.60 42.73
CA GLY A 5 -74.22 10.17 42.37
C GLY A 5 -73.66 9.48 41.09
N GLY A 6 -73.63 10.23 40.02
CA GLY A 6 -73.01 9.75 38.76
C GLY A 6 -71.47 9.69 38.89
N SER A 7 -70.94 8.47 38.71
CA SER A 7 -69.52 8.24 38.61
C SER A 7 -68.95 8.92 37.37
N LYS A 8 -68.12 9.94 37.55
CA LYS A 8 -67.34 10.56 36.47
C LYS A 8 -66.19 9.62 36.08
N GLN A 9 -66.40 8.84 35.04
CA GLN A 9 -65.29 8.12 34.38
C GLN A 9 -64.30 9.10 33.85
N LYS A 10 -63.09 9.04 34.40
CA LYS A 10 -61.94 9.82 33.92
C LYS A 10 -61.56 9.27 32.54
N LYS A 11 -61.77 10.04 31.46
CA LYS A 11 -61.27 9.69 30.14
C LYS A 11 -59.79 9.60 30.21
N MET A 12 -59.28 8.37 30.14
CA MET A 12 -57.84 8.15 29.93
C MET A 12 -57.51 8.56 28.51
N ASP A 13 -56.57 9.47 28.36
CA ASP A 13 -56.07 9.90 27.07
C ASP A 13 -55.15 8.78 26.56
N THR A 14 -55.64 8.02 25.61
CA THR A 14 -54.94 6.86 25.00
C THR A 14 -53.95 7.29 23.89
N ARG A 15 -53.53 8.54 23.91
CA ARG A 15 -52.48 8.98 22.96
C ARG A 15 -51.16 8.34 23.35
N VAL A 16 -50.78 7.35 22.58
CA VAL A 16 -49.46 6.73 22.68
C VAL A 16 -48.42 7.79 22.28
N ASN A 17 -47.54 8.13 23.20
CA ASN A 17 -46.42 9.02 22.89
C ASN A 17 -45.36 8.26 22.12
N PHE A 18 -45.21 8.54 20.82
CA PHE A 18 -44.23 7.90 19.92
C PHE A 18 -42.84 8.54 20.04
N THR A 19 -42.67 9.63 20.79
CA THR A 19 -41.39 10.33 20.89
C THR A 19 -40.24 9.43 21.36
N PRO A 20 -40.36 8.57 22.40
CA PRO A 20 -39.27 7.69 22.80
C PRO A 20 -38.94 6.62 21.75
N MET A 21 -39.93 6.19 20.98
CA MET A 21 -39.72 5.20 19.93
C MET A 21 -38.94 5.81 18.74
N VAL A 22 -39.26 7.04 18.35
CA VAL A 22 -38.54 7.76 17.30
C VAL A 22 -37.12 8.08 17.73
N ASP A 23 -36.87 8.45 18.98
CA ASP A 23 -35.55 8.73 19.53
C ASP A 23 -34.66 7.48 19.50
N MET A 24 -35.20 6.33 19.92
CA MET A 24 -34.50 5.04 19.82
C MET A 24 -34.16 4.66 18.38
N MET A 25 -35.05 4.93 17.42
CA MET A 25 -34.78 4.68 16.01
C MET A 25 -33.69 5.63 15.47
N MET A 26 -33.73 6.90 15.84
CA MET A 26 -32.71 7.88 15.45
C MET A 26 -31.33 7.52 16.01
N LEU A 27 -31.24 7.13 17.28
CA LEU A 27 -29.99 6.66 17.88
C LEU A 27 -29.46 5.40 17.19
N LEU A 28 -30.32 4.46 16.83
CA LEU A 28 -29.94 3.25 16.13
C LEU A 28 -29.40 3.56 14.73
N ILE A 29 -30.07 4.43 13.97
CA ILE A 29 -29.63 4.85 12.63
C ILE A 29 -28.29 5.59 12.71
N THR A 30 -28.13 6.53 13.64
CA THR A 30 -26.87 7.27 13.80
C THR A 30 -25.73 6.36 14.23
N PHE A 31 -25.99 5.39 15.09
CA PHE A 31 -25.01 4.37 15.46
C PHE A 31 -24.57 3.51 14.26
N PHE A 32 -25.51 3.01 13.45
CA PHE A 32 -25.18 2.27 12.23
C PHE A 32 -24.41 3.12 11.22
N MET A 33 -24.81 4.39 11.03
CA MET A 33 -24.06 5.32 10.18
C MET A 33 -22.62 5.51 10.68
N LEU A 34 -22.43 5.67 11.97
CA LEU A 34 -21.10 5.79 12.58
C LEU A 34 -20.28 4.52 12.39
N CYS A 35 -20.87 3.35 12.65
CA CYS A 35 -20.20 2.06 12.45
C CYS A 35 -19.80 1.84 10.98
N THR A 36 -20.66 2.17 10.02
CA THR A 36 -20.35 2.02 8.59
C THR A 36 -19.31 3.01 8.09
N THR A 37 -19.25 4.23 8.65
CA THR A 37 -18.22 5.22 8.29
C THR A 37 -16.85 4.86 8.88
N LEU A 38 -16.80 4.26 10.07
CA LEU A 38 -15.57 3.77 10.68
C LEU A 38 -15.07 2.47 10.04
N SER A 39 -15.97 1.64 9.49
CA SER A 39 -15.67 0.38 8.83
C SER A 39 -15.28 0.54 7.36
N LYS A 40 -14.90 1.74 6.89
CA LYS A 40 -14.31 1.85 5.54
C LYS A 40 -13.01 1.06 5.53
N PRO A 41 -12.96 -0.12 4.86
CA PRO A 41 -11.70 -0.79 4.66
C PRO A 41 -10.83 0.21 3.89
N GLN A 42 -9.62 0.46 4.37
CA GLN A 42 -8.60 1.07 3.53
C GLN A 42 -8.28 0.03 2.46
N ALA A 43 -9.10 0.00 1.42
CA ALA A 43 -8.77 -0.78 0.25
C ALA A 43 -7.43 -0.23 -0.25
N MET A 44 -6.40 -1.06 -0.19
CA MET A 44 -5.18 -0.79 -0.93
C MET A 44 -5.60 -0.53 -2.37
N GLN A 45 -5.37 0.67 -2.84
CA GLN A 45 -5.43 0.94 -4.27
C GLN A 45 -4.21 0.25 -4.86
N LEU A 46 -4.38 -1.00 -5.25
CA LEU A 46 -3.42 -1.72 -6.06
C LEU A 46 -3.44 -1.04 -7.43
N THR A 47 -2.57 -0.07 -7.62
CA THR A 47 -2.30 0.47 -8.94
C THR A 47 -1.44 -0.56 -9.65
N MET A 48 -2.08 -1.57 -10.23
CA MET A 48 -1.38 -2.44 -11.17
C MET A 48 -0.94 -1.57 -12.33
N PRO A 49 0.35 -1.53 -12.67
CA PRO A 49 0.76 -0.99 -13.95
C PRO A 49 0.01 -1.79 -15.01
N SER A 50 -0.81 -1.11 -15.81
CA SER A 50 -1.50 -1.74 -16.93
C SER A 50 -0.44 -2.30 -17.86
N ASN A 51 -0.56 -3.58 -18.16
CA ASN A 51 0.22 -4.26 -19.20
C ASN A 51 -0.34 -3.84 -20.57
N ASP A 52 -0.43 -2.52 -20.81
CA ASP A 52 -0.84 -1.99 -22.09
C ASP A 52 0.28 -2.24 -23.09
N GLU A 53 0.06 -3.20 -23.96
CA GLU A 53 0.91 -3.52 -25.11
C GLU A 53 1.13 -2.31 -26.05
N ASN A 54 0.42 -1.20 -25.81
CA ASN A 54 0.48 0.04 -26.56
C ASN A 54 1.36 1.12 -25.91
N MET A 55 2.13 0.81 -24.88
CA MET A 55 3.17 1.74 -24.42
C MET A 55 4.20 1.91 -25.52
N THR A 56 4.22 3.09 -26.11
CA THR A 56 5.23 3.53 -27.07
C THR A 56 6.62 3.29 -26.47
N LYS A 57 7.57 2.86 -27.30
CA LYS A 57 8.96 2.54 -26.87
C LYS A 57 9.67 3.68 -26.13
N GLU A 58 9.11 4.88 -26.13
CA GLU A 58 9.59 6.07 -25.43
C GLU A 58 9.18 6.09 -23.94
N ASP A 59 8.07 5.43 -23.54
CA ASP A 59 7.65 5.32 -22.14
C ASP A 59 8.34 4.16 -21.37
N LYS A 60 9.03 3.29 -22.09
CA LYS A 60 10.02 2.37 -21.51
C LYS A 60 11.27 3.18 -21.20
N SER A 61 11.18 4.13 -20.26
CA SER A 61 12.39 4.69 -19.67
C SER A 61 13.21 3.50 -19.20
N VAL A 62 14.37 3.31 -19.82
CA VAL A 62 15.33 2.26 -19.43
C VAL A 62 15.60 2.50 -17.95
N THR A 63 14.85 1.80 -17.10
CA THR A 63 15.10 1.85 -15.66
C THR A 63 16.50 1.32 -15.50
N LYS A 64 17.42 2.16 -15.04
CA LYS A 64 18.81 1.72 -14.83
C LYS A 64 18.74 0.50 -13.91
N ALA A 65 19.56 -0.50 -14.21
CA ALA A 65 19.60 -1.74 -13.45
C ALA A 65 19.69 -1.48 -11.93
N SER A 66 20.48 -0.49 -11.52
CA SER A 66 20.67 -0.10 -10.13
C SER A 66 19.42 0.44 -9.42
N TYR A 67 18.36 0.81 -10.17
CA TYR A 67 17.07 1.26 -9.63
C TYR A 67 16.03 0.15 -9.60
N THR A 68 16.42 -1.10 -9.81
CA THR A 68 15.51 -2.25 -9.82
C THR A 68 15.91 -3.22 -8.72
N ILE A 69 14.93 -3.70 -7.95
CA ILE A 69 15.11 -4.80 -7.00
C ILE A 69 14.06 -5.85 -7.32
N THR A 70 14.51 -7.10 -7.46
CA THR A 70 13.62 -8.23 -7.64
C THR A 70 13.49 -9.00 -6.33
N LEU A 71 12.24 -9.20 -5.89
CA LEU A 71 11.89 -9.94 -4.68
C LEU A 71 11.26 -11.27 -5.06
N PHE A 72 11.84 -12.39 -4.64
CA PHE A 72 11.26 -13.73 -4.78
C PHE A 72 10.63 -14.13 -3.46
N LEU A 73 9.35 -14.49 -3.48
CA LEU A 73 8.62 -14.95 -2.31
C LEU A 73 8.74 -16.48 -2.23
N GLY A 74 9.41 -16.97 -1.21
CA GLY A 74 9.65 -18.40 -1.00
C GLY A 74 8.65 -19.08 -0.08
N ALA A 75 8.96 -20.32 0.28
CA ALA A 75 8.25 -21.09 1.30
C ALA A 75 8.59 -20.58 2.72
N GLU A 76 7.76 -20.93 3.71
CA GLU A 76 8.03 -20.69 5.13
C GLU A 76 8.34 -19.24 5.48
N ASP A 77 7.61 -18.30 4.85
CA ASP A 77 7.79 -16.86 5.03
C ASP A 77 9.20 -16.32 4.70
N LYS A 78 9.98 -17.10 3.96
CA LYS A 78 11.29 -16.66 3.46
C LYS A 78 11.14 -15.76 2.26
N ILE A 79 12.01 -14.78 2.17
CA ILE A 79 12.09 -13.86 1.06
C ILE A 79 13.52 -13.77 0.58
N TYR A 80 13.66 -13.73 -0.73
CA TYR A 80 14.96 -13.60 -1.39
C TYR A 80 14.92 -12.37 -2.27
N TYR A 81 16.06 -11.73 -2.47
CA TYR A 81 16.15 -10.55 -3.29
C TYR A 81 17.39 -10.55 -4.18
N VAL A 82 17.26 -9.84 -5.27
CA VAL A 82 18.36 -9.55 -6.20
C VAL A 82 18.38 -8.04 -6.43
N GLU A 83 19.53 -7.42 -6.26
CA GLU A 83 19.77 -6.02 -6.55
C GLU A 83 20.16 -5.87 -8.03
N GLY A 84 19.45 -5.03 -8.75
CA GLY A 84 19.68 -4.82 -10.16
C GLY A 84 19.05 -5.88 -11.06
N LEU A 85 19.69 -6.13 -12.19
CA LEU A 85 19.31 -7.21 -13.10
C LEU A 85 19.86 -8.54 -12.55
N PRO A 86 19.04 -9.61 -12.53
CA PRO A 86 19.51 -10.92 -12.10
C PRO A 86 20.59 -11.45 -13.05
N ASP A 87 21.69 -11.91 -12.48
CA ASP A 87 22.73 -12.67 -13.19
C ASP A 87 22.38 -14.15 -13.09
N TYR A 88 21.87 -14.70 -14.18
CA TYR A 88 21.38 -16.08 -14.21
C TYR A 88 22.49 -17.13 -14.19
N GLU A 89 23.75 -16.73 -14.34
CA GLU A 89 24.93 -17.63 -14.27
C GLU A 89 25.49 -17.71 -12.83
N ASN A 90 25.21 -16.71 -11.99
CA ASN A 90 25.78 -16.61 -10.65
C ASN A 90 24.69 -16.70 -9.56
N PRO A 91 24.56 -17.85 -8.86
CA PRO A 91 23.54 -18.01 -7.82
C PRO A 91 23.79 -17.14 -6.56
N GLU A 92 24.99 -16.56 -6.40
CA GLU A 92 25.31 -15.69 -5.27
C GLU A 92 24.63 -14.32 -5.34
N CYS A 93 24.12 -13.94 -6.52
CA CYS A 93 23.34 -12.70 -6.67
C CYS A 93 22.05 -12.73 -5.83
N ILE A 94 21.51 -13.92 -5.52
CA ILE A 94 20.35 -14.09 -4.65
C ILE A 94 20.81 -14.06 -3.19
N LYS A 95 20.27 -13.12 -2.45
CA LYS A 95 20.47 -12.98 -1.01
C LYS A 95 19.15 -13.27 -0.27
N GLU A 96 19.24 -13.90 0.88
CA GLU A 96 18.10 -14.15 1.76
C GLU A 96 17.91 -12.95 2.68
N THR A 97 16.64 -12.60 2.94
CA THR A 97 16.26 -11.55 3.89
C THR A 97 15.01 -11.96 4.66
N THR A 98 14.66 -11.18 5.66
CA THR A 98 13.51 -11.42 6.53
C THR A 98 12.47 -10.31 6.34
N TRP A 99 11.26 -10.55 6.81
CA TRP A 99 10.21 -9.54 6.85
C TRP A 99 10.46 -8.49 7.92
N GLY A 100 9.91 -7.30 7.72
CA GLY A 100 9.85 -6.26 8.72
C GLY A 100 11.01 -5.27 8.70
N LYS A 101 11.18 -4.60 9.84
CA LYS A 101 12.02 -3.41 9.96
C LYS A 101 13.52 -3.69 9.72
N ASP A 102 14.00 -4.84 10.16
CA ASP A 102 15.43 -5.21 10.08
C ASP A 102 15.73 -6.10 8.86
N GLY A 103 14.76 -6.30 7.98
CA GLY A 103 14.85 -7.12 6.76
C GLY A 103 14.62 -6.32 5.50
N VAL A 104 13.57 -6.67 4.77
CA VAL A 104 13.23 -6.05 3.47
C VAL A 104 13.12 -4.53 3.55
N ARG A 105 12.51 -4.00 4.64
CA ARG A 105 12.37 -2.55 4.81
C ARG A 105 13.71 -1.85 4.92
N ASP A 106 14.63 -2.37 5.72
CA ASP A 106 15.97 -1.81 5.88
C ASP A 106 16.74 -1.87 4.56
N LEU A 107 16.62 -3.01 3.86
CA LEU A 107 17.19 -3.19 2.52
C LEU A 107 16.70 -2.11 1.56
N LEU A 108 15.38 -1.93 1.45
CA LEU A 108 14.78 -0.98 0.52
C LEU A 108 15.16 0.48 0.84
N ILE A 109 15.24 0.83 2.13
CA ILE A 109 15.59 2.18 2.57
C ILE A 109 17.08 2.46 2.36
N LYS A 110 17.94 1.48 2.64
CA LYS A 110 19.41 1.62 2.55
C LYS A 110 19.97 1.33 1.16
N HIS A 111 19.14 0.82 0.24
CA HIS A 111 19.59 0.56 -1.12
C HIS A 111 20.16 1.83 -1.75
N VAL A 112 21.43 1.78 -2.13
CA VAL A 112 22.14 2.88 -2.77
C VAL A 112 22.36 2.52 -4.24
N THR A 113 21.93 3.41 -5.11
CA THR A 113 22.13 3.27 -6.55
C THR A 113 23.55 3.67 -6.98
N GLU A 114 23.92 3.35 -8.21
CA GLU A 114 25.22 3.76 -8.80
C GLU A 114 25.46 5.27 -8.73
N ASP A 115 24.40 6.06 -8.71
CA ASP A 115 24.48 7.50 -8.56
C ASP A 115 24.79 7.95 -7.12
N GLY A 116 24.98 7.02 -6.18
CA GLY A 116 25.35 7.29 -4.77
C GLY A 116 24.18 7.74 -3.90
N PHE A 117 22.95 7.58 -4.35
CA PHE A 117 21.76 8.00 -3.62
C PHE A 117 20.83 6.84 -3.29
N SER A 118 20.11 6.95 -2.17
CA SER A 118 19.00 6.04 -1.86
C SER A 118 17.68 6.66 -2.35
N PRO A 119 17.05 6.08 -3.39
CA PRO A 119 15.80 6.61 -3.94
C PRO A 119 14.66 6.58 -2.93
N VAL A 120 14.57 5.54 -2.12
CA VAL A 120 13.52 5.40 -1.10
C VAL A 120 13.71 6.42 0.03
N ALA A 121 14.93 6.64 0.48
CA ALA A 121 15.20 7.65 1.50
C ALA A 121 14.80 9.06 1.05
N LYS A 122 15.05 9.41 -0.22
CA LYS A 122 14.61 10.69 -0.80
C LYS A 122 13.09 10.82 -0.79
N VAL A 123 12.37 9.79 -1.24
CA VAL A 123 10.89 9.76 -1.25
C VAL A 123 10.33 9.91 0.16
N LEU A 124 10.93 9.23 1.15
CA LEU A 124 10.51 9.34 2.56
C LEU A 124 10.77 10.74 3.13
N MET A 125 11.89 11.39 2.78
CA MET A 125 12.15 12.77 3.18
C MET A 125 11.14 13.75 2.58
N ALA A 126 10.83 13.60 1.28
CA ALA A 126 9.83 14.42 0.61
C ALA A 126 8.42 14.22 1.22
N LYS A 127 8.05 12.97 1.51
CA LYS A 127 6.80 12.67 2.22
C LYS A 127 6.73 13.34 3.57
N LYS A 128 7.81 13.30 4.35
CA LYS A 128 7.87 13.96 5.66
C LYS A 128 7.65 15.47 5.55
N LYS A 129 8.27 16.12 4.57
CA LYS A 129 8.04 17.55 4.29
C LYS A 129 6.57 17.83 3.93
N LEU A 130 5.95 16.96 3.12
CA LEU A 130 4.54 17.07 2.76
C LEU A 130 3.63 16.93 3.99
N ASP A 131 3.94 16.00 4.89
CA ASP A 131 3.22 15.82 6.15
C ASP A 131 3.35 17.04 7.07
N GLU A 132 4.52 17.65 7.14
CA GLU A 132 4.77 18.90 7.86
C GLU A 132 3.97 20.07 7.26
N LYS A 133 3.93 20.21 5.92
CA LYS A 133 3.09 21.18 5.23
C LYS A 133 1.61 20.98 5.55
N LYS A 134 1.13 19.74 5.53
CA LYS A 134 -0.26 19.42 5.89
C LYS A 134 -0.57 19.84 7.33
N ASN A 135 0.32 19.55 8.26
CA ASN A 135 0.15 19.91 9.67
C ASN A 135 0.15 21.44 9.88
N THR A 136 0.94 22.19 9.08
CA THR A 136 1.02 23.66 9.16
C THR A 136 -0.20 24.33 8.55
N LEU A 137 -0.71 23.83 7.43
CA LEU A 137 -1.83 24.39 6.69
C LEU A 137 -3.20 23.94 7.25
N GLY A 138 -3.24 22.82 7.99
CA GLY A 138 -4.45 22.27 8.59
C GLY A 138 -5.56 22.03 7.56
N ASP A 139 -6.78 22.47 7.89
CA ASP A 139 -7.97 22.28 7.05
C ASP A 139 -7.94 22.99 5.69
N LYS A 140 -6.97 23.90 5.46
CA LYS A 140 -6.80 24.57 4.18
C LYS A 140 -6.19 23.67 3.12
N PHE A 141 -5.51 22.60 3.53
CA PHE A 141 -4.92 21.64 2.63
C PHE A 141 -5.90 20.50 2.38
N LYS A 142 -6.50 20.48 1.18
CA LYS A 142 -7.49 19.47 0.83
C LYS A 142 -6.87 18.07 0.77
N LYS A 143 -7.63 17.08 1.18
CA LYS A 143 -7.19 15.67 1.14
C LYS A 143 -6.83 15.21 -0.27
N GLU A 144 -7.57 15.67 -1.27
CA GLU A 144 -7.33 15.35 -2.69
C GLU A 144 -5.98 15.89 -3.18
N ASP A 145 -5.63 17.12 -2.79
CA ASP A 145 -4.36 17.75 -3.15
C ASP A 145 -3.18 17.01 -2.49
N TYR A 146 -3.36 16.58 -1.22
CA TYR A 146 -2.37 15.77 -0.53
C TYR A 146 -2.15 14.41 -1.20
N GLU A 147 -3.22 13.70 -1.56
CA GLU A 147 -3.13 12.38 -2.21
C GLU A 147 -2.47 12.50 -3.59
N LYS A 148 -2.78 13.56 -4.34
CA LYS A 148 -2.16 13.84 -5.64
C LYS A 148 -0.66 14.10 -5.48
N GLU A 149 -0.28 15.02 -4.60
CA GLU A 149 1.12 15.38 -4.38
C GLU A 149 1.93 14.20 -3.85
N LEU A 150 1.34 13.36 -2.96
CA LEU A 150 1.94 12.12 -2.50
C LEU A 150 2.16 11.12 -3.65
N SER A 151 1.21 11.00 -4.55
CA SER A 151 1.34 10.17 -5.76
C SER A 151 2.46 10.67 -6.67
N ASP A 152 2.54 11.98 -6.88
CA ASP A 152 3.57 12.61 -7.72
C ASP A 152 4.97 12.43 -7.12
N ILE A 153 5.12 12.53 -5.79
CA ILE A 153 6.37 12.24 -5.08
C ILE A 153 6.77 10.76 -5.28
N ARG A 154 5.84 9.82 -5.07
CA ARG A 154 6.10 8.38 -5.23
C ARG A 154 6.54 7.99 -6.64
N ASN A 155 6.00 8.68 -7.62
CA ASN A 155 6.31 8.45 -9.04
C ASN A 155 7.49 9.28 -9.55
N GLY A 156 8.07 10.16 -8.72
CA GLY A 156 9.16 11.06 -9.09
C GLY A 156 8.73 12.18 -10.04
N LYS A 157 7.45 12.57 -10.02
CA LYS A 157 6.88 13.62 -10.91
C LYS A 157 6.64 14.95 -10.20
N SER A 158 6.86 15.02 -8.88
CA SER A 158 6.64 16.26 -8.12
C SER A 158 7.65 17.33 -8.52
N GLU A 159 7.15 18.53 -8.89
CA GLU A 159 7.99 19.66 -9.28
C GLU A 159 8.94 20.11 -8.15
N GLU A 160 8.49 20.08 -6.90
CA GLU A 160 9.33 20.40 -5.75
C GLU A 160 10.44 19.36 -5.55
N PHE A 161 10.14 18.09 -5.78
CA PHE A 161 11.11 17.00 -5.71
C PHE A 161 12.18 17.13 -6.79
N ILE A 162 11.76 17.50 -8.01
CA ILE A 162 12.65 17.75 -9.14
C ILE A 162 13.54 18.95 -8.87
N ALA A 163 13.00 20.03 -8.33
CA ALA A 163 13.74 21.24 -7.99
C ALA A 163 14.82 20.99 -6.92
N GLU A 164 14.55 20.09 -5.95
CA GLU A 164 15.47 19.78 -4.86
C GLU A 164 16.56 18.76 -5.25
N PHE A 165 16.19 17.74 -6.03
CA PHE A 165 17.08 16.60 -6.34
C PHE A 165 17.55 16.55 -7.79
N GLY A 166 17.12 17.50 -8.64
CA GLY A 166 17.43 17.55 -10.06
C GLY A 166 16.69 16.52 -10.91
N GLU A 167 16.83 16.60 -12.23
CA GLU A 167 16.18 15.66 -13.15
C GLU A 167 16.59 14.21 -12.94
N ASN A 168 17.83 13.95 -12.52
CA ASN A 168 18.29 12.60 -12.14
C ASN A 168 17.66 12.10 -10.83
N GLY A 169 17.10 12.99 -10.01
CA GLY A 169 16.36 12.64 -8.79
C GLY A 169 14.98 12.04 -9.05
N MET A 170 14.45 12.15 -10.27
CA MET A 170 13.14 11.64 -10.66
C MET A 170 13.07 10.11 -10.75
N GLN A 171 14.22 9.43 -10.82
CA GLN A 171 14.22 7.96 -10.87
C GLN A 171 13.92 7.41 -9.47
N THR A 172 12.72 6.85 -9.33
CA THR A 172 12.28 6.14 -8.13
C THR A 172 12.59 4.65 -8.25
N LEU A 173 12.75 3.98 -7.11
CA LEU A 173 12.99 2.55 -7.08
C LEU A 173 11.82 1.80 -7.72
N THR A 174 12.13 0.82 -8.56
CA THR A 174 11.18 -0.14 -9.12
C THR A 174 11.38 -1.48 -8.47
N VAL A 175 10.32 -2.05 -7.90
CA VAL A 175 10.38 -3.37 -7.27
C VAL A 175 9.58 -4.36 -8.09
N ILE A 176 10.22 -5.49 -8.44
CA ILE A 176 9.57 -6.61 -9.13
C ILE A 176 9.33 -7.70 -8.09
N ILE A 177 8.07 -8.03 -7.84
CA ILE A 177 7.66 -9.06 -6.89
C ILE A 177 7.32 -10.32 -7.67
N LYS A 178 8.07 -11.40 -7.44
CA LYS A 178 7.88 -12.70 -8.09
C LYS A 178 7.49 -13.75 -7.06
N PRO A 179 6.18 -14.03 -6.88
CA PRO A 179 5.73 -15.10 -6.01
C PRO A 179 6.08 -16.46 -6.64
N THR A 180 6.67 -17.35 -5.85
CA THR A 180 6.85 -18.77 -6.25
C THR A 180 5.59 -19.56 -5.94
N ASP A 181 5.43 -20.76 -6.53
CA ASP A 181 4.26 -21.62 -6.30
C ASP A 181 4.15 -22.12 -4.86
N VAL A 182 5.22 -22.06 -4.10
CA VAL A 182 5.27 -22.44 -2.67
C VAL A 182 5.03 -21.27 -1.74
N SER A 183 4.93 -20.04 -2.27
CA SER A 183 4.67 -18.83 -1.47
C SER A 183 3.21 -18.78 -1.01
N THR A 184 3.00 -18.18 0.15
CA THR A 184 1.65 -17.96 0.68
C THR A 184 1.07 -16.61 0.23
N TYR A 185 -0.25 -16.51 0.20
CA TYR A 185 -0.92 -15.22 -0.03
C TYR A 185 -0.52 -14.17 1.02
N ASN A 186 -0.24 -14.60 2.24
CA ASN A 186 0.24 -13.73 3.31
C ASN A 186 1.58 -13.06 2.93
N ASN A 187 2.50 -13.79 2.30
CA ASN A 187 3.79 -13.24 1.85
C ASN A 187 3.59 -12.15 0.79
N MET A 188 2.63 -12.33 -0.10
CA MET A 188 2.26 -11.31 -1.08
C MET A 188 1.71 -10.04 -0.40
N VAL A 189 0.80 -10.21 0.56
CA VAL A 189 0.24 -9.07 1.30
C VAL A 189 1.34 -8.34 2.08
N GLN A 190 2.23 -9.06 2.75
CA GLN A 190 3.36 -8.47 3.47
C GLN A 190 4.29 -7.70 2.53
N ALA A 191 4.59 -8.23 1.33
CA ALA A 191 5.39 -7.53 0.34
C ALA A 191 4.72 -6.20 -0.09
N LEU A 192 3.42 -6.21 -0.33
CA LEU A 192 2.67 -5.01 -0.69
C LEU A 192 2.62 -3.99 0.46
N ASP A 193 2.49 -4.46 1.70
CA ASP A 193 2.54 -3.59 2.88
C ASP A 193 3.91 -2.90 3.00
N GLU A 194 5.01 -3.62 2.76
CA GLU A 194 6.34 -3.01 2.76
C GLU A 194 6.50 -1.96 1.65
N MET A 195 5.91 -2.17 0.46
CA MET A 195 5.90 -1.16 -0.61
C MET A 195 5.18 0.12 -0.15
N LEU A 196 4.02 -0.02 0.53
CA LEU A 196 3.27 1.12 1.07
C LEU A 196 4.04 1.86 2.18
N ILE A 197 4.65 1.11 3.10
CA ILE A 197 5.42 1.68 4.21
C ILE A 197 6.62 2.45 3.67
N CYS A 198 7.35 1.88 2.72
CA CYS A 198 8.50 2.51 2.06
C CYS A 198 8.09 3.59 1.04
N SER A 199 6.78 3.80 0.83
CA SER A 199 6.24 4.76 -0.15
C SER A 199 6.77 4.53 -1.57
N ILE A 200 6.98 3.27 -1.96
CA ILE A 200 7.38 2.88 -3.30
C ILE A 200 6.14 2.94 -4.20
N GLY A 201 6.20 3.76 -5.25
CA GLY A 201 5.11 3.94 -6.21
C GLY A 201 5.19 2.98 -7.40
N LYS A 202 6.39 2.52 -7.76
CA LYS A 202 6.61 1.67 -8.92
C LYS A 202 6.94 0.24 -8.47
N TYR A 203 5.97 -0.65 -8.54
CA TYR A 203 6.18 -2.07 -8.33
C TYR A 203 5.37 -2.88 -9.35
N VAL A 204 5.88 -4.04 -9.71
CA VAL A 204 5.26 -4.98 -10.64
C VAL A 204 5.17 -6.34 -9.98
N ILE A 205 4.04 -7.01 -10.14
CA ILE A 205 3.89 -8.41 -9.74
C ILE A 205 4.03 -9.23 -11.02
N ASP A 206 5.05 -10.04 -11.08
CA ASP A 206 5.35 -10.88 -12.25
C ASP A 206 5.49 -12.35 -11.85
N LYS A 207 5.37 -13.24 -12.81
CA LYS A 207 5.56 -14.67 -12.60
C LYS A 207 7.04 -15.01 -12.62
N VAL A 208 7.39 -16.08 -11.93
CA VAL A 208 8.72 -16.67 -12.02
C VAL A 208 8.91 -17.24 -13.43
N ASN A 209 9.97 -16.83 -14.12
CA ASN A 209 10.31 -17.30 -15.47
C ASN A 209 11.20 -18.54 -15.37
N GLU A 210 11.37 -19.27 -16.48
CA GLU A 210 12.23 -20.47 -16.54
C GLU A 210 13.69 -20.18 -16.12
N ASP A 211 14.21 -19.01 -16.42
CA ASP A 211 15.57 -18.61 -16.03
C ASP A 211 15.65 -18.28 -14.53
N ASP A 212 14.59 -17.68 -13.96
CA ASP A 212 14.47 -17.48 -12.51
C ASP A 212 14.40 -18.83 -11.78
N GLU A 213 13.66 -19.82 -12.34
CA GLU A 213 13.57 -21.17 -11.77
C GLU A 213 14.93 -21.86 -11.74
N LYS A 214 15.71 -21.77 -12.82
CA LYS A 214 17.07 -22.28 -12.88
C LYS A 214 17.94 -21.63 -11.82
N LEU A 215 17.87 -20.32 -11.68
CA LEU A 215 18.63 -19.54 -10.73
C LEU A 215 18.29 -19.92 -9.27
N LEU A 216 16.99 -20.03 -8.95
CA LEU A 216 16.51 -20.50 -7.65
C LEU A 216 16.92 -21.95 -7.38
N GLY A 217 16.86 -22.82 -8.40
CA GLY A 217 17.30 -24.21 -8.31
C GLY A 217 18.80 -24.35 -8.05
N LEU A 218 19.66 -23.54 -8.68
CA LEU A 218 21.10 -23.50 -8.42
C LEU A 218 21.43 -23.10 -6.98
N LYS A 219 20.63 -22.21 -6.38
CA LYS A 219 20.77 -21.82 -4.98
C LYS A 219 20.17 -22.85 -4.01
N GLY A 220 19.44 -23.85 -4.51
CA GLY A 220 18.76 -24.85 -3.66
C GLY A 220 17.50 -24.32 -2.97
N ILE A 221 16.89 -23.27 -3.52
CA ILE A 221 15.66 -22.67 -2.99
C ILE A 221 14.46 -23.42 -3.56
N LYS A 222 13.56 -23.88 -2.70
CA LYS A 222 12.32 -24.52 -3.13
C LYS A 222 11.38 -23.48 -3.75
N TYR A 223 11.02 -23.65 -5.02
CA TYR A 223 10.18 -22.72 -5.77
C TYR A 223 8.89 -23.35 -6.32
N SER A 224 8.81 -24.69 -6.38
CA SER A 224 7.64 -25.42 -6.87
C SER A 224 7.23 -26.51 -5.88
N ASN A 225 5.94 -26.87 -5.90
CA ASN A 225 5.39 -27.95 -5.09
C ASN A 225 5.73 -29.34 -5.64
N ASP A 226 6.13 -29.44 -6.92
CA ASP A 226 6.35 -30.70 -7.65
C ASP A 226 7.83 -31.14 -7.70
N LYS A 227 8.73 -30.45 -7.00
CA LYS A 227 10.16 -30.80 -6.96
C LYS A 227 10.74 -30.63 -5.58
#